data_5711b0489a3ff55dd5442f97840abdaf
#
_entry.id   5711b0489a3ff55dd5442f97840abdaf
#
_cell.length_a   1.000
_cell.length_b   1.000
_cell.length_c   1.000
_cell.angle_alpha   90.00
_cell.angle_beta   90.00
_cell.angle_gamma   90.00
#
_symmetry.space_group_name_H-M   'P 1'
#
loop_
_entity.id
_entity.type
_entity.pdbx_description
1 polymer ?
#
loop_
_entity_poly.entity_id
_entity_poly.type
_entity_poly.pdbx_seq_one_letter_code
_entity_poly.pdbx_strand_id
1 'polypeptide(L)'
;MIRWSLKKWALFAEVVGGIGIIVSILYLAVEINQNTESVQAANHLALIEQLGVARSWNVLDAEFAELNLRGSADFESLSDVERLRFVDFMDQHFDLWELGFSMGQRGLVPTDILEAFKDGYCRGMVGPGSRSVWEMYTSGAYSADFREHVEACLAKGGL
;
A
#
# COMPACT_ATOMS: atom_id res chain seq x y z
N MET A 1 -36.22 -51.32 -23.93
CA MET A 1 -34.93 -50.57 -23.93
C MET A 1 -35.03 -49.45 -24.94
N ILE A 2 -34.93 -48.21 -24.48
CA ILE A 2 -34.97 -47.02 -25.34
C ILE A 2 -33.61 -46.92 -26.06
N ARG A 3 -33.55 -47.22 -27.35
CA ARG A 3 -32.33 -47.03 -28.17
C ARG A 3 -32.29 -45.58 -28.63
N TRP A 4 -31.48 -44.77 -27.96
CA TRP A 4 -31.23 -43.41 -28.41
C TRP A 4 -30.46 -43.42 -29.73
N SER A 5 -30.87 -42.59 -30.70
CA SER A 5 -30.11 -42.38 -31.93
C SER A 5 -28.81 -41.62 -31.64
N LEU A 6 -27.76 -41.85 -32.42
CA LEU A 6 -26.47 -41.13 -32.30
C LEU A 6 -26.63 -39.60 -32.25
N LYS A 7 -27.62 -39.07 -33.00
CA LYS A 7 -27.94 -37.62 -32.96
C LYS A 7 -28.43 -37.14 -31.60
N LYS A 8 -29.23 -37.95 -30.87
CA LYS A 8 -29.69 -37.58 -29.52
C LYS A 8 -28.56 -37.63 -28.52
N TRP A 9 -27.64 -38.58 -28.66
CA TRP A 9 -26.44 -38.64 -27.82
C TRP A 9 -25.50 -37.46 -28.09
N ALA A 10 -25.31 -37.03 -29.34
CA ALA A 10 -24.52 -35.87 -29.69
C ALA A 10 -25.09 -34.55 -29.08
N LEU A 11 -26.41 -34.34 -29.23
CA LEU A 11 -27.09 -33.19 -28.63
C LEU A 11 -26.99 -33.18 -27.08
N PHE A 12 -27.14 -34.35 -26.46
CA PHE A 12 -27.00 -34.45 -25.01
C PHE A 12 -25.58 -34.12 -24.55
N ALA A 13 -24.58 -34.66 -25.24
CA ALA A 13 -23.17 -34.38 -24.94
C ALA A 13 -22.82 -32.89 -25.14
N GLU A 14 -23.39 -32.25 -26.17
CA GLU A 14 -23.21 -30.81 -26.43
C GLU A 14 -23.82 -29.97 -25.30
N VAL A 15 -25.04 -30.28 -24.86
CA VAL A 15 -25.68 -29.56 -23.75
C VAL A 15 -24.91 -29.75 -22.44
N VAL A 16 -24.51 -30.98 -22.11
CA VAL A 16 -23.74 -31.28 -20.91
C VAL A 16 -22.37 -30.61 -20.96
N GLY A 17 -21.71 -30.63 -22.12
CA GLY A 17 -20.45 -29.93 -22.33
C GLY A 17 -20.58 -28.42 -22.16
N GLY A 18 -21.64 -27.81 -22.71
CA GLY A 18 -21.93 -26.38 -22.55
C GLY A 18 -22.17 -25.99 -21.07
N ILE A 19 -22.96 -26.80 -20.36
CA ILE A 19 -23.19 -26.59 -18.92
C ILE A 19 -21.86 -26.72 -18.13
N GLY A 20 -21.05 -27.73 -18.47
CA GLY A 20 -19.74 -27.93 -17.81
C GLY A 20 -18.81 -26.76 -17.99
N ILE A 21 -18.78 -26.15 -19.16
CA ILE A 21 -18.00 -24.93 -19.42
C ILE A 21 -18.49 -23.76 -18.54
N ILE A 22 -19.80 -23.53 -18.48
CA ILE A 22 -20.39 -22.45 -17.69
C ILE A 22 -20.05 -22.64 -16.20
N VAL A 23 -20.23 -23.85 -15.67
CA VAL A 23 -19.89 -24.17 -14.28
C VAL A 23 -18.40 -23.94 -14.01
N SER A 24 -17.52 -24.32 -14.94
CA SER A 24 -16.08 -24.11 -14.80
C SER A 24 -15.71 -22.62 -14.79
N ILE A 25 -16.34 -21.81 -15.61
CA ILE A 25 -16.13 -20.36 -15.64
C ILE A 25 -16.60 -19.71 -14.33
N LEU A 26 -17.76 -20.10 -13.82
CA LEU A 26 -18.28 -19.60 -12.54
C LEU A 26 -17.38 -20.00 -11.37
N TYR A 27 -16.91 -21.24 -11.35
CA TYR A 27 -15.95 -21.70 -10.35
C TYR A 27 -14.65 -20.90 -10.41
N LEU A 28 -14.09 -20.70 -11.61
CA LEU A 28 -12.87 -19.92 -11.80
C LEU A 28 -13.05 -18.46 -11.34
N ALA A 29 -14.21 -17.86 -11.63
CA ALA A 29 -14.49 -16.49 -11.17
C ALA A 29 -14.52 -16.39 -9.64
N VAL A 30 -15.10 -17.37 -8.95
CA VAL A 30 -15.08 -17.43 -7.47
C VAL A 30 -13.66 -17.61 -6.95
N GLU A 31 -12.87 -18.49 -7.54
CA GLU A 31 -11.49 -18.78 -7.16
C GLU A 31 -10.59 -17.52 -7.31
N ILE A 32 -10.73 -16.81 -8.44
CA ILE A 32 -10.01 -15.56 -8.68
C ILE A 32 -10.37 -14.52 -7.61
N ASN A 33 -11.66 -14.39 -7.28
CA ASN A 33 -12.09 -13.42 -6.26
C ASN A 33 -11.50 -13.75 -4.88
N GLN A 34 -11.59 -15.00 -4.45
CA GLN A 34 -11.02 -15.45 -3.16
C GLN A 34 -9.49 -15.28 -3.13
N ASN A 35 -8.80 -15.56 -4.23
CA ASN A 35 -7.36 -15.35 -4.32
C ASN A 35 -7.01 -13.87 -4.22
N THR A 36 -7.78 -12.99 -4.88
CA THR A 36 -7.59 -11.53 -4.80
C THR A 36 -7.77 -11.03 -3.37
N GLU A 37 -8.83 -11.45 -2.68
CA GLU A 37 -9.07 -11.09 -1.27
C GLU A 37 -7.93 -11.58 -0.36
N SER A 38 -7.44 -12.80 -0.59
CA SER A 38 -6.31 -13.37 0.17
C SER A 38 -5.02 -12.57 -0.03
N VAL A 39 -4.73 -12.18 -1.27
CA VAL A 39 -3.57 -11.35 -1.61
C VAL A 39 -3.69 -9.97 -0.98
N GLN A 40 -4.87 -9.33 -1.04
CA GLN A 40 -5.10 -8.03 -0.40
C GLN A 40 -4.91 -8.10 1.12
N ALA A 41 -5.42 -9.15 1.76
CA ALA A 41 -5.24 -9.35 3.21
C ALA A 41 -3.77 -9.55 3.59
N ALA A 42 -3.02 -10.34 2.81
CA ALA A 42 -1.59 -10.55 3.05
C ALA A 42 -0.77 -9.26 2.86
N ASN A 43 -1.08 -8.47 1.84
CA ASN A 43 -0.42 -7.19 1.58
C ASN A 43 -0.74 -6.16 2.68
N HIS A 44 -1.98 -6.12 3.16
CA HIS A 44 -2.37 -5.26 4.27
C HIS A 44 -1.61 -5.63 5.55
N LEU A 45 -1.51 -6.94 5.87
CA LEU A 45 -0.73 -7.40 7.01
C LEU A 45 0.74 -7.00 6.90
N ALA A 46 1.35 -7.17 5.72
CA ALA A 46 2.73 -6.79 5.48
C ALA A 46 2.97 -5.27 5.68
N LEU A 47 2.04 -4.42 5.23
CA LEU A 47 2.11 -2.97 5.49
C LEU A 47 2.01 -2.65 6.99
N ILE A 48 1.12 -3.31 7.74
CA ILE A 48 0.99 -3.12 9.19
C ILE A 48 2.26 -3.57 9.92
N GLU A 49 2.87 -4.68 9.52
CA GLU A 49 4.15 -5.15 10.08
C GLU A 49 5.27 -4.13 9.85
N GLN A 50 5.41 -3.59 8.64
CA GLN A 50 6.41 -2.58 8.33
C GLN A 50 6.16 -1.27 9.09
N LEU A 51 4.91 -0.84 9.23
CA LEU A 51 4.53 0.29 10.09
C LEU A 51 4.89 0.04 11.56
N GLY A 52 4.73 -1.18 12.04
CA GLY A 52 5.12 -1.60 13.38
C GLY A 52 6.63 -1.43 13.60
N VAL A 53 7.44 -1.87 12.64
CA VAL A 53 8.91 -1.68 12.67
C VAL A 53 9.25 -0.19 12.71
N ALA A 54 8.72 0.62 11.80
CA ALA A 54 8.98 2.05 11.73
C ALA A 54 8.60 2.79 13.05
N ARG A 55 7.49 2.42 13.67
CA ARG A 55 7.03 2.98 14.95
C ARG A 55 7.84 2.49 16.16
N SER A 56 8.42 1.30 16.08
CA SER A 56 9.14 0.71 17.20
C SER A 56 10.33 1.54 17.65
N TRP A 57 10.95 2.30 16.76
CA TRP A 57 12.07 3.19 17.07
C TRP A 57 11.70 4.23 18.11
N ASN A 58 10.53 4.87 17.97
CA ASN A 58 10.05 5.84 18.95
C ASN A 58 9.58 5.22 20.28
N VAL A 59 9.23 3.92 20.27
CA VAL A 59 8.73 3.22 21.46
C VAL A 59 9.87 2.62 22.27
N LEU A 60 10.91 2.12 21.60
CA LEU A 60 11.99 1.35 22.22
C LEU A 60 13.21 2.21 22.55
N ASP A 61 13.37 3.37 21.93
CA ASP A 61 14.53 4.26 22.09
C ASP A 61 14.04 5.67 22.43
N ALA A 62 14.12 6.02 23.72
CA ALA A 62 13.71 7.33 24.21
C ALA A 62 14.57 8.47 23.65
N GLU A 63 15.89 8.25 23.44
CA GLU A 63 16.78 9.21 22.81
C GLU A 63 16.36 9.50 21.37
N PHE A 64 16.01 8.44 20.65
CA PHE A 64 15.49 8.58 19.29
C PHE A 64 14.12 9.29 19.25
N ALA A 65 13.23 9.02 20.21
CA ALA A 65 11.96 9.73 20.30
C ALA A 65 12.13 11.23 20.51
N GLU A 66 13.08 11.64 21.38
CA GLU A 66 13.43 13.06 21.58
C GLU A 66 14.02 13.69 20.32
N LEU A 67 14.92 12.97 19.63
CA LEU A 67 15.49 13.38 18.36
C LEU A 67 14.40 13.59 17.32
N ASN A 68 13.46 12.64 17.19
CA ASN A 68 12.35 12.73 16.24
C ASN A 68 11.44 13.93 16.53
N LEU A 69 11.12 14.21 17.79
CA LEU A 69 10.35 15.39 18.17
C LEU A 69 11.07 16.69 17.80
N ARG A 70 12.37 16.80 18.10
CA ARG A 70 13.17 18.00 17.74
C ARG A 70 13.31 18.15 16.23
N GLY A 71 13.66 17.06 15.54
CA GLY A 71 13.82 17.07 14.08
C GLY A 71 12.54 17.40 13.33
N SER A 72 11.39 16.91 13.81
CA SER A 72 10.08 17.25 13.25
C SER A 72 9.71 18.71 13.41
N ALA A 73 10.14 19.35 14.51
CA ALA A 73 9.87 20.75 14.80
C ALA A 73 10.87 21.69 14.11
N ASP A 74 12.17 21.35 14.12
CA ASP A 74 13.25 22.15 13.59
C ASP A 74 14.44 21.25 13.18
N PHE A 75 14.48 20.89 11.90
CA PHE A 75 15.53 20.05 11.32
C PHE A 75 16.93 20.68 11.45
N GLU A 76 17.03 21.99 11.33
CA GLU A 76 18.29 22.71 11.40
C GLU A 76 18.93 22.72 12.81
N SER A 77 18.13 22.47 13.84
CA SER A 77 18.61 22.36 15.22
C SER A 77 19.37 21.08 15.52
N LEU A 78 19.30 20.08 14.62
CA LEU A 78 19.95 18.78 14.78
C LEU A 78 21.44 18.85 14.46
N SER A 79 22.28 18.12 15.22
CA SER A 79 23.66 17.84 14.86
C SER A 79 23.76 16.95 13.64
N ASP A 80 24.92 16.86 13.00
CA ASP A 80 25.12 16.05 11.78
C ASP A 80 24.73 14.59 11.95
N VAL A 81 25.05 13.98 13.10
CA VAL A 81 24.67 12.58 13.40
C VAL A 81 23.18 12.44 13.62
N GLU A 82 22.56 13.40 14.29
CA GLU A 82 21.12 13.42 14.50
C GLU A 82 20.36 13.65 13.19
N ARG A 83 20.87 14.53 12.31
CA ARG A 83 20.31 14.74 10.96
C ARG A 83 20.33 13.44 10.15
N LEU A 84 21.46 12.71 10.14
CA LEU A 84 21.55 11.43 9.46
C LEU A 84 20.49 10.45 9.98
N ARG A 85 20.38 10.28 11.30
CA ARG A 85 19.37 9.38 11.90
C ARG A 85 17.93 9.82 11.56
N PHE A 86 17.66 11.11 11.57
CA PHE A 86 16.34 11.65 11.26
C PHE A 86 16.00 11.49 9.78
N VAL A 87 16.96 11.73 8.88
CA VAL A 87 16.79 11.54 7.43
C VAL A 87 16.50 10.09 7.12
N ASP A 88 17.30 9.13 7.63
CA ASP A 88 17.09 7.70 7.40
C ASP A 88 15.71 7.23 7.91
N PHE A 89 15.27 7.78 9.05
CA PHE A 89 13.94 7.51 9.59
C PHE A 89 12.83 8.05 8.70
N MET A 90 12.97 9.28 8.20
CA MET A 90 11.99 9.89 7.30
C MET A 90 11.94 9.19 5.95
N ASP A 91 13.09 8.77 5.41
CA ASP A 91 13.19 7.99 4.18
C ASP A 91 12.42 6.69 4.28
N GLN A 92 12.63 5.93 5.35
CA GLN A 92 11.88 4.70 5.59
C GLN A 92 10.35 4.96 5.60
N HIS A 93 9.91 6.10 6.12
CA HIS A 93 8.50 6.47 6.13
C HIS A 93 8.00 6.86 4.73
N PHE A 94 8.79 7.60 3.96
CA PHE A 94 8.42 7.94 2.58
C PHE A 94 8.40 6.71 1.68
N ASP A 95 9.37 5.80 1.80
CA ASP A 95 9.40 4.53 1.07
C ASP A 95 8.16 3.67 1.38
N LEU A 96 7.79 3.58 2.66
CA LEU A 96 6.61 2.84 3.09
C LEU A 96 5.32 3.49 2.59
N TRP A 97 5.28 4.82 2.54
CA TRP A 97 4.14 5.56 2.00
C TRP A 97 4.01 5.34 0.48
N GLU A 98 5.11 5.42 -0.27
CA GLU A 98 5.11 5.12 -1.70
C GLU A 98 4.70 3.68 -1.97
N LEU A 99 5.21 2.72 -1.18
CA LEU A 99 4.82 1.32 -1.29
C LEU A 99 3.30 1.16 -1.14
N GLY A 100 2.72 1.70 -0.07
CA GLY A 100 1.27 1.64 0.17
C GLY A 100 0.47 2.34 -0.92
N PHE A 101 0.92 3.49 -1.38
CA PHE A 101 0.33 4.23 -2.49
C PHE A 101 0.33 3.41 -3.80
N SER A 102 1.46 2.84 -4.16
CA SER A 102 1.65 2.00 -5.35
C SER A 102 0.81 0.71 -5.29
N MET A 103 0.75 0.05 -4.13
CA MET A 103 -0.11 -1.11 -3.91
C MET A 103 -1.58 -0.77 -4.11
N GLY A 104 -2.01 0.38 -3.61
CA GLY A 104 -3.37 0.86 -3.77
C GLY A 104 -3.76 1.13 -5.22
N GLN A 105 -2.88 1.79 -5.97
CA GLN A 105 -3.10 2.03 -7.40
C GLN A 105 -3.28 0.74 -8.21
N ARG A 106 -2.65 -0.34 -7.78
CA ARG A 106 -2.73 -1.66 -8.43
C ARG A 106 -3.88 -2.52 -7.91
N GLY A 107 -4.70 -2.02 -6.97
CA GLY A 107 -5.77 -2.80 -6.34
C GLY A 107 -5.27 -3.94 -5.45
N LEU A 108 -4.02 -3.86 -4.96
CA LEU A 108 -3.38 -4.88 -4.12
C LEU A 108 -3.69 -4.72 -2.64
N VAL A 109 -4.36 -3.64 -2.25
CA VAL A 109 -4.94 -3.41 -0.92
C VAL A 109 -6.36 -2.91 -1.07
N PRO A 110 -7.27 -3.16 -0.10
CA PRO A 110 -8.63 -2.62 -0.12
C PRO A 110 -8.63 -1.08 -0.14
N THR A 111 -9.59 -0.49 -0.85
CA THR A 111 -9.65 0.97 -1.08
C THR A 111 -9.80 1.76 0.22
N ASP A 112 -10.60 1.29 1.16
CA ASP A 112 -10.82 1.91 2.47
C ASP A 112 -9.54 1.94 3.32
N ILE A 113 -8.76 0.86 3.28
CA ILE A 113 -7.44 0.79 3.92
C ILE A 113 -6.47 1.77 3.27
N LEU A 114 -6.47 1.85 1.93
CA LEU A 114 -5.63 2.78 1.20
C LEU A 114 -5.93 4.24 1.57
N GLU A 115 -7.19 4.63 1.61
CA GLU A 115 -7.58 6.00 1.95
C GLU A 115 -7.19 6.34 3.40
N ALA A 116 -7.44 5.44 4.35
CA ALA A 116 -7.00 5.63 5.74
C ALA A 116 -5.48 5.74 5.87
N PHE A 117 -4.73 4.98 5.07
CA PHE A 117 -3.28 5.02 5.03
C PHE A 117 -2.78 6.36 4.46
N LYS A 118 -3.31 6.81 3.33
CA LYS A 118 -2.99 8.12 2.72
C LYS A 118 -3.23 9.28 3.68
N ASP A 119 -4.42 9.32 4.30
CA ASP A 119 -4.79 10.36 5.25
C ASP A 119 -3.87 10.36 6.48
N GLY A 120 -3.51 9.19 6.99
CA GLY A 120 -2.60 9.03 8.12
C GLY A 120 -1.22 9.60 7.82
N TYR A 121 -0.66 9.26 6.66
CA TYR A 121 0.64 9.78 6.23
C TYR A 121 0.59 11.27 5.92
N CYS A 122 -0.43 11.73 5.23
CA CYS A 122 -0.62 13.15 4.92
C CYS A 122 -0.61 14.00 6.19
N ARG A 123 -1.29 13.57 7.25
CA ARG A 123 -1.27 14.28 8.55
C ARG A 123 0.07 14.17 9.28
N GLY A 124 0.73 13.02 9.21
CA GLY A 124 1.99 12.77 9.92
C GLY A 124 3.21 13.45 9.32
N MET A 125 3.18 13.73 8.02
CA MET A 125 4.35 14.18 7.25
C MET A 125 4.39 15.68 6.94
N VAL A 126 3.49 16.48 7.51
CA VAL A 126 3.36 17.92 7.19
C VAL A 126 4.24 18.81 8.04
N GLY A 127 4.92 18.26 9.03
CA GLY A 127 5.82 19.01 9.91
C GLY A 127 6.96 19.68 9.15
N PRO A 128 7.52 20.81 9.67
CA PRO A 128 8.62 21.50 9.01
C PRO A 128 9.82 20.59 8.73
N GLY A 129 10.18 19.71 9.66
CA GLY A 129 11.30 18.79 9.49
C GLY A 129 11.06 17.74 8.42
N SER A 130 9.85 17.18 8.34
CA SER A 130 9.48 16.24 7.28
C SER A 130 9.56 16.89 5.90
N ARG A 131 9.12 18.15 5.80
CA ARG A 131 9.24 18.95 4.57
C ARG A 131 10.69 19.17 4.17
N SER A 132 11.56 19.55 5.11
CA SER A 132 12.98 19.74 4.85
C SER A 132 13.63 18.47 4.27
N VAL A 133 13.31 17.30 4.82
CA VAL A 133 13.81 16.01 4.29
C VAL A 133 13.22 15.74 2.91
N TRP A 134 11.90 15.93 2.72
CA TRP A 134 11.27 15.74 1.41
C TRP A 134 11.92 16.57 0.31
N GLU A 135 12.22 17.84 0.58
CA GLU A 135 12.86 18.76 -0.36
C GLU A 135 14.27 18.32 -0.77
N MET A 136 14.98 17.53 0.05
CA MET A 136 16.29 16.96 -0.31
C MET A 136 16.17 15.88 -1.41
N TYR A 137 15.05 15.17 -1.49
CA TYR A 137 14.85 14.02 -2.38
C TYR A 137 14.03 14.30 -3.65
N THR A 138 13.64 15.56 -3.89
CA THR A 138 12.69 15.93 -4.95
C THR A 138 13.13 15.61 -6.39
N SER A 139 14.38 15.25 -6.64
CA SER A 139 14.89 15.15 -8.01
C SER A 139 15.02 13.74 -8.60
N GLY A 140 14.24 12.74 -8.13
CA GLY A 140 14.19 11.43 -8.80
C GLY A 140 14.15 10.19 -7.93
N ALA A 141 14.04 10.33 -6.61
CA ALA A 141 13.97 9.18 -5.70
C ALA A 141 12.61 8.45 -5.76
N TYR A 142 11.53 9.18 -6.05
CA TYR A 142 10.15 8.69 -5.99
C TYR A 142 9.44 8.79 -7.33
N SER A 143 8.38 7.97 -7.53
CA SER A 143 7.56 8.00 -8.75
C SER A 143 6.85 9.36 -8.92
N ALA A 144 6.58 9.74 -10.17
CA ALA A 144 5.94 11.03 -10.47
C ALA A 144 4.57 11.17 -9.80
N ASP A 145 3.75 10.12 -9.87
CA ASP A 145 2.41 10.11 -9.30
C ASP A 145 2.44 10.21 -7.76
N PHE A 146 3.41 9.57 -7.12
CA PHE A 146 3.57 9.67 -5.67
C PHE A 146 4.04 11.06 -5.26
N ARG A 147 4.98 11.66 -6.00
CA ARG A 147 5.42 13.03 -5.75
C ARG A 147 4.27 14.03 -5.85
N GLU A 148 3.45 13.94 -6.90
CA GLU A 148 2.26 14.77 -7.05
C GLU A 148 1.30 14.61 -5.87
N HIS A 149 1.12 13.38 -5.39
CA HIS A 149 0.29 13.10 -4.22
C HIS A 149 0.85 13.75 -2.95
N VAL A 150 2.15 13.64 -2.67
CA VAL A 150 2.80 14.25 -1.50
C VAL A 150 2.73 15.77 -1.57
N GLU A 151 3.04 16.37 -2.73
CA GLU A 151 2.94 17.82 -2.93
C GLU A 151 1.51 18.35 -2.68
N ALA A 152 0.50 17.60 -3.13
CA ALA A 152 -0.90 17.94 -2.87
C ALA A 152 -1.24 17.88 -1.37
N CYS A 153 -0.66 16.93 -0.61
CA CYS A 153 -0.77 16.87 0.84
C CYS A 153 -0.11 18.08 1.52
N LEU A 154 1.12 18.40 1.13
CA LEU A 154 1.88 19.51 1.69
C LEU A 154 1.20 20.87 1.43
N ALA A 155 0.62 21.04 0.24
CA ALA A 155 -0.11 22.25 -0.14
C ALA A 155 -1.39 22.48 0.70
N LYS A 156 -2.03 21.42 1.16
CA LYS A 156 -3.23 21.48 2.01
C LYS A 156 -2.92 21.79 3.47
N GLY A 157 -1.65 21.84 3.85
CA GLY A 157 -1.21 22.14 5.22
C GLY A 157 -1.46 21.01 6.22
N GLY A 158 -1.63 19.75 5.73
CA GLY A 158 -2.06 18.60 6.53
C GLY A 158 -3.43 18.85 7.16
N LEU A 159 -4.40 18.11 6.74
CA LEU A 159 -5.79 18.22 7.22
C LEU A 159 -5.91 18.09 8.74
#